data_475301ed47579427fa91f5478f2c36b3
#
_entry.id   475301ed47579427fa91f5478f2c36b3
#
_cell.length_a   1.000
_cell.length_b   1.000
_cell.length_c   1.000
_cell.angle_alpha   90.00
_cell.angle_beta   90.00
_cell.angle_gamma   90.00
#
_symmetry.space_group_name_H-M   'P 1'
#
loop_
_entity.id
_entity.type
_entity.pdbx_description
1 polymer ?
#
loop_
_entity_poly.entity_id
_entity_poly.type
_entity_poly.pdbx_seq_one_letter_code
_entity_poly.pdbx_strand_id
1 'polypeptide(L)'
;MVENPSIVRVAAVQASAVPFDSDSCVEKAVRLIGEAAQRGAKVIVFPEAFIAGYPKGLSYGLVVGARDPVGREEFRLYLDSAIDVPGRHTQQLAEAAATHNAYVVVGAIEREGGTCYCTVLFFGPNGQLLGKHRKLMPTALERMIWGFGDGSTLTVVDSPYGKIGSVICWENYMPMLRMAMYAKNVALYCAPTADDRDTWLPSMQHVALEGRCFVISVCQFIRRSEFPPTVRVSLGDSPESILMRGGSAIISPLGKVLAGPNFEGEAILTADLDLNEIGRGKFDFDVAGHYSRPDVFQLIVNEAPMSAVVTRKSE
;
A
#
# COMPACT_ATOMS: atom_id res chain seq x y z
N MET A 1 8.74 32.15 -4.82
CA MET A 1 8.68 30.85 -5.50
C MET A 1 9.28 29.85 -4.54
N VAL A 2 8.53 28.86 -4.06
CA VAL A 2 9.10 27.76 -3.28
C VAL A 2 9.89 26.93 -4.30
N GLU A 3 11.22 26.86 -4.17
CA GLU A 3 12.02 25.95 -4.98
C GLU A 3 11.57 24.53 -4.67
N ASN A 4 10.99 23.84 -5.64
CA ASN A 4 10.74 22.41 -5.52
C ASN A 4 12.10 21.69 -5.45
N PRO A 5 12.38 20.90 -4.42
CA PRO A 5 13.65 20.22 -4.31
C PRO A 5 13.81 19.25 -5.50
N SER A 6 14.95 19.27 -6.13
CA SER A 6 15.26 18.34 -7.23
C SER A 6 15.55 16.93 -6.73
N ILE A 7 15.91 16.77 -5.46
CA ILE A 7 16.24 15.48 -4.82
C ILE A 7 15.38 15.30 -3.58
N VAL A 8 14.79 14.10 -3.43
CA VAL A 8 14.06 13.69 -2.23
C VAL A 8 14.54 12.32 -1.76
N ARG A 9 14.79 12.20 -0.47
CA ARG A 9 15.03 10.89 0.15
C ARG A 9 13.72 10.23 0.50
N VAL A 10 13.54 8.97 0.07
CA VAL A 10 12.38 8.13 0.40
C VAL A 10 12.81 6.91 1.20
N ALA A 11 11.86 6.31 1.92
CA ALA A 11 12.08 5.06 2.65
C ALA A 11 10.99 4.04 2.32
N ALA A 12 11.42 2.81 2.06
CA ALA A 12 10.59 1.60 2.02
C ALA A 12 10.81 0.81 3.31
N VAL A 13 9.78 0.74 4.15
CA VAL A 13 9.85 0.11 5.48
C VAL A 13 9.45 -1.36 5.35
N GLN A 14 10.42 -2.24 5.15
CA GLN A 14 10.20 -3.68 5.19
C GLN A 14 10.20 -4.16 6.64
N ALA A 15 9.03 -4.38 7.19
CA ALA A 15 8.86 -4.87 8.55
C ALA A 15 7.61 -5.77 8.65
N SER A 16 7.58 -6.66 9.65
CA SER A 16 6.38 -7.41 9.96
C SER A 16 5.35 -6.50 10.66
N ALA A 17 4.09 -6.76 10.41
CA ALA A 17 3.02 -6.34 11.30
C ALA A 17 3.12 -7.08 12.66
N VAL A 18 2.29 -6.67 13.61
CA VAL A 18 1.88 -7.50 14.75
C VAL A 18 0.46 -8.00 14.43
N PRO A 19 0.30 -9.19 13.85
CA PRO A 19 -0.99 -9.62 13.33
C PRO A 19 -2.06 -9.70 14.42
N PHE A 20 -3.25 -9.18 14.12
CA PHE A 20 -4.40 -9.10 15.03
C PHE A 20 -4.25 -8.12 16.21
N ASP A 21 -3.21 -7.26 16.19
CA ASP A 21 -2.97 -6.24 17.21
C ASP A 21 -2.65 -4.90 16.57
N SER A 22 -3.68 -4.10 16.33
CA SER A 22 -3.51 -2.77 15.69
C SER A 22 -2.84 -1.75 16.59
N ASP A 23 -2.98 -1.85 17.90
CA ASP A 23 -2.30 -0.93 18.82
C ASP A 23 -0.78 -1.14 18.72
N SER A 24 -0.30 -2.37 18.85
CA SER A 24 1.12 -2.71 18.68
C SER A 24 1.62 -2.42 17.25
N CYS A 25 0.79 -2.62 16.22
CA CYS A 25 1.15 -2.23 14.85
C CYS A 25 1.40 -0.72 14.72
N VAL A 26 0.52 0.10 15.31
CA VAL A 26 0.64 1.57 15.26
C VAL A 26 1.86 2.03 16.07
N GLU A 27 2.09 1.51 17.26
CA GLU A 27 3.29 1.81 18.03
C GLU A 27 4.57 1.48 17.24
N LYS A 28 4.61 0.31 16.60
CA LYS A 28 5.72 -0.10 15.72
C LYS A 28 5.86 0.85 14.52
N ALA A 29 4.74 1.23 13.89
CA ALA A 29 4.75 2.17 12.76
C ALA A 29 5.30 3.55 13.17
N VAL A 30 4.84 4.11 14.29
CA VAL A 30 5.30 5.39 14.83
C VAL A 30 6.81 5.39 15.07
N ARG A 31 7.33 4.33 15.69
CA ARG A 31 8.78 4.15 15.91
C ARG A 31 9.53 4.08 14.56
N LEU A 32 9.07 3.28 13.60
CA LEU A 32 9.72 3.12 12.30
C LEU A 32 9.63 4.37 11.43
N ILE A 33 8.57 5.18 11.55
CA ILE A 33 8.49 6.52 10.94
C ILE A 33 9.62 7.39 11.48
N GLY A 34 9.82 7.41 12.81
CA GLY A 34 10.91 8.15 13.44
C GLY A 34 12.29 7.72 12.96
N GLU A 35 12.54 6.40 12.89
CA GLU A 35 13.79 5.84 12.39
C GLU A 35 14.06 6.17 10.91
N ALA A 36 13.02 6.11 10.07
CA ALA A 36 13.13 6.47 8.66
C ALA A 36 13.42 7.98 8.48
N ALA A 37 12.73 8.82 9.26
CA ALA A 37 12.92 10.26 9.25
C ALA A 37 14.33 10.67 9.73
N GLN A 38 14.87 9.98 10.74
CA GLN A 38 16.27 10.18 11.20
C GLN A 38 17.29 9.84 10.11
N ARG A 39 16.95 8.96 9.16
CA ARG A 39 17.73 8.68 7.95
C ARG A 39 17.53 9.73 6.84
N GLY A 40 16.74 10.76 7.10
CA GLY A 40 16.46 11.87 6.19
C GLY A 40 15.28 11.64 5.25
N ALA A 41 14.51 10.57 5.40
CA ALA A 41 13.38 10.29 4.54
C ALA A 41 12.27 11.33 4.70
N LYS A 42 11.71 11.78 3.58
CA LYS A 42 10.60 12.73 3.48
C LYS A 42 9.31 12.07 2.99
N VAL A 43 9.41 10.90 2.37
CA VAL A 43 8.29 10.04 2.01
C VAL A 43 8.61 8.64 2.52
N ILE A 44 7.73 8.10 3.35
CA ILE A 44 7.93 6.83 4.07
C ILE A 44 6.77 5.92 3.71
N VAL A 45 7.08 4.76 3.14
CA VAL A 45 6.08 3.81 2.64
C VAL A 45 6.15 2.52 3.42
N PHE A 46 5.00 2.05 3.90
CA PHE A 46 4.81 0.80 4.61
C PHE A 46 4.14 -0.27 3.72
N PRO A 47 4.22 -1.55 4.07
CA PRO A 47 3.62 -2.64 3.33
C PRO A 47 2.09 -2.62 3.31
N GLU A 48 1.51 -3.44 2.43
CA GLU A 48 0.10 -3.84 2.44
C GLU A 48 -0.29 -4.41 3.80
N ALA A 49 -1.48 -3.99 4.31
CA ALA A 49 -2.08 -4.49 5.54
C ALA A 49 -1.11 -4.49 6.73
N PHE A 50 -0.26 -3.47 6.86
CA PHE A 50 0.69 -3.37 7.97
C PHE A 50 -0.04 -3.16 9.30
N ILE A 51 -1.08 -2.32 9.32
CA ILE A 51 -1.92 -2.15 10.52
C ILE A 51 -3.00 -3.24 10.51
N ALA A 52 -3.08 -4.01 11.56
CA ALA A 52 -3.85 -5.22 11.82
C ALA A 52 -3.23 -6.53 11.24
N GLY A 53 -2.31 -6.43 10.28
CA GLY A 53 -1.59 -7.56 9.72
C GLY A 53 -2.23 -8.18 8.47
N TYR A 54 -1.38 -8.63 7.55
CA TYR A 54 -1.80 -9.46 6.42
C TYR A 54 -2.02 -10.91 6.91
N PRO A 55 -3.19 -11.53 6.65
CA PRO A 55 -3.54 -12.84 7.23
C PRO A 55 -2.88 -14.00 6.46
N LYS A 56 -1.55 -14.00 6.35
CA LYS A 56 -0.76 -14.98 5.60
C LYS A 56 -0.93 -16.38 6.16
N GLY A 57 -1.41 -17.28 5.33
CA GLY A 57 -1.61 -18.69 5.70
C GLY A 57 -2.89 -18.97 6.49
N LEU A 58 -3.78 -17.98 6.69
CA LEU A 58 -5.08 -18.19 7.27
C LEU A 58 -6.11 -18.52 6.19
N SER A 59 -6.97 -19.50 6.45
CA SER A 59 -8.10 -19.86 5.59
C SER A 59 -9.45 -19.50 6.19
N TYR A 60 -9.49 -19.18 7.47
CA TYR A 60 -10.76 -18.98 8.23
C TYR A 60 -11.73 -20.17 8.10
N GLY A 61 -11.18 -21.38 7.87
CA GLY A 61 -11.96 -22.59 7.63
C GLY A 61 -12.86 -22.52 6.39
N LEU A 62 -12.51 -21.67 5.41
CA LEU A 62 -13.31 -21.45 4.21
C LEU A 62 -13.20 -22.63 3.25
N VAL A 63 -14.32 -23.31 3.04
CA VAL A 63 -14.52 -24.36 2.05
C VAL A 63 -15.81 -24.05 1.31
N VAL A 64 -15.84 -24.22 -0.02
CA VAL A 64 -17.03 -23.93 -0.82
C VAL A 64 -18.24 -24.75 -0.29
N GLY A 65 -19.32 -24.05 0.03
CA GLY A 65 -20.54 -24.65 0.58
C GLY A 65 -20.53 -24.93 2.09
N ALA A 66 -19.41 -24.77 2.78
CA ALA A 66 -19.29 -25.00 4.22
C ALA A 66 -18.88 -23.75 4.99
N ARG A 67 -19.15 -23.75 6.28
CA ARG A 67 -18.74 -22.70 7.23
C ARG A 67 -18.24 -23.37 8.51
N ASP A 68 -17.11 -22.90 9.02
CA ASP A 68 -16.48 -23.40 10.25
C ASP A 68 -16.72 -22.42 11.40
N PRO A 69 -17.27 -22.86 12.55
CA PRO A 69 -17.45 -22.00 13.72
C PRO A 69 -16.13 -21.38 14.23
N VAL A 70 -15.02 -22.15 14.19
CA VAL A 70 -13.70 -21.64 14.59
C VAL A 70 -13.22 -20.57 13.60
N GLY A 71 -13.43 -20.77 12.30
CA GLY A 71 -13.12 -19.77 11.28
C GLY A 71 -13.93 -18.46 11.43
N ARG A 72 -15.20 -18.56 11.91
CA ARG A 72 -16.00 -17.37 12.25
C ARG A 72 -15.39 -16.59 13.40
N GLU A 73 -14.84 -17.28 14.39
CA GLU A 73 -14.18 -16.66 15.53
C GLU A 73 -12.83 -16.04 15.11
N GLU A 74 -12.06 -16.71 14.29
CA GLU A 74 -10.83 -16.14 13.70
C GLU A 74 -11.14 -14.85 12.91
N PHE A 75 -12.21 -14.84 12.11
CA PHE A 75 -12.64 -13.64 11.38
C PHE A 75 -13.13 -12.54 12.33
N ARG A 76 -13.84 -12.88 13.41
CA ARG A 76 -14.25 -11.91 14.42
C ARG A 76 -13.03 -11.22 15.06
N LEU A 77 -12.01 -11.99 15.46
CA LEU A 77 -10.75 -11.44 15.97
C LEU A 77 -10.08 -10.51 14.97
N TYR A 78 -10.09 -10.88 13.69
CA TYR A 78 -9.54 -10.06 12.63
C TYR A 78 -10.33 -8.76 12.43
N LEU A 79 -11.65 -8.83 12.40
CA LEU A 79 -12.53 -7.66 12.32
C LEU A 79 -12.35 -6.72 13.53
N ASP A 80 -12.19 -7.28 14.73
CA ASP A 80 -11.96 -6.50 15.94
C ASP A 80 -10.60 -5.77 15.89
N SER A 81 -9.59 -6.38 15.25
CA SER A 81 -8.28 -5.75 15.05
C SER A 81 -8.25 -4.75 13.92
N ALA A 82 -9.25 -4.70 13.05
CA ALA A 82 -9.32 -3.70 11.99
C ALA A 82 -9.60 -2.29 12.56
N ILE A 83 -9.10 -1.26 11.86
CA ILE A 83 -9.18 0.12 12.35
C ILE A 83 -10.32 0.91 11.70
N ASP A 84 -10.89 1.84 12.45
CA ASP A 84 -11.80 2.84 11.90
C ASP A 84 -11.00 3.95 11.19
N VAL A 85 -11.50 4.43 10.04
CA VAL A 85 -10.87 5.49 9.24
C VAL A 85 -11.90 6.57 8.90
N PRO A 86 -11.82 7.78 9.51
CA PRO A 86 -10.85 8.20 10.53
C PRO A 86 -11.12 7.57 11.90
N GLY A 87 -10.08 7.49 12.74
CA GLY A 87 -10.18 6.96 14.10
C GLY A 87 -8.89 7.22 14.91
N ARG A 88 -8.82 6.70 16.15
CA ARG A 88 -7.68 6.93 17.05
C ARG A 88 -6.33 6.50 16.45
N HIS A 89 -6.30 5.38 15.72
CA HIS A 89 -5.08 4.87 15.10
C HIS A 89 -4.60 5.77 13.95
N THR A 90 -5.53 6.28 13.13
CA THR A 90 -5.17 7.24 12.07
C THR A 90 -4.71 8.57 12.66
N GLN A 91 -5.22 8.98 13.82
CA GLN A 91 -4.73 10.17 14.51
C GLN A 91 -3.28 10.00 14.97
N GLN A 92 -2.93 8.88 15.59
CA GLN A 92 -1.56 8.59 16.03
C GLN A 92 -0.56 8.57 14.86
N LEU A 93 -0.95 7.97 13.74
CA LEU A 93 -0.13 7.97 12.52
C LEU A 93 0.03 9.38 11.93
N ALA A 94 -1.04 10.18 11.95
CA ALA A 94 -1.01 11.58 11.52
C ALA A 94 -0.10 12.44 12.39
N GLU A 95 -0.15 12.27 13.71
CA GLU A 95 0.74 12.92 14.67
C GLU A 95 2.22 12.53 14.44
N ALA A 96 2.49 11.26 14.15
CA ALA A 96 3.83 10.80 13.80
C ALA A 96 4.35 11.44 12.50
N ALA A 97 3.51 11.52 11.46
CA ALA A 97 3.84 12.18 10.21
C ALA A 97 4.17 13.68 10.42
N ALA A 98 3.39 14.37 11.26
CA ALA A 98 3.65 15.77 11.62
C ALA A 98 4.94 15.95 12.42
N THR A 99 5.13 15.13 13.45
CA THR A 99 6.32 15.19 14.33
C THR A 99 7.62 15.06 13.54
N HIS A 100 7.60 14.22 12.50
CA HIS A 100 8.78 13.95 11.69
C HIS A 100 8.81 14.71 10.36
N ASN A 101 7.82 15.58 10.11
CA ASN A 101 7.70 16.39 8.88
C ASN A 101 7.90 15.53 7.62
N ALA A 102 7.11 14.44 7.53
CA ALA A 102 7.19 13.46 6.45
C ALA A 102 5.80 13.10 5.91
N TYR A 103 5.73 12.77 4.62
CA TYR A 103 4.60 12.06 4.03
C TYR A 103 4.69 10.59 4.42
N VAL A 104 3.60 10.01 4.88
CA VAL A 104 3.52 8.59 5.26
C VAL A 104 2.43 7.92 4.45
N VAL A 105 2.79 6.80 3.82
CA VAL A 105 1.88 5.92 3.08
C VAL A 105 1.89 4.57 3.77
N VAL A 106 0.75 4.14 4.33
CA VAL A 106 0.70 2.93 5.15
C VAL A 106 -0.50 2.06 4.80
N GLY A 107 -0.25 0.76 4.60
CA GLY A 107 -1.30 -0.24 4.42
C GLY A 107 -1.97 -0.57 5.76
N ALA A 108 -3.29 -0.68 5.74
CA ALA A 108 -4.10 -1.00 6.91
C ALA A 108 -5.29 -1.89 6.54
N ILE A 109 -5.83 -2.59 7.54
CA ILE A 109 -7.16 -3.17 7.42
C ILE A 109 -8.14 -2.20 8.06
N GLU A 110 -8.95 -1.59 7.20
CA GLU A 110 -10.00 -0.66 7.58
C GLU A 110 -11.29 -1.44 7.88
N ARG A 111 -12.00 -1.04 8.91
CA ARG A 111 -13.33 -1.55 9.24
C ARG A 111 -14.40 -0.53 8.87
N GLU A 112 -15.45 -1.00 8.20
CA GLU A 112 -16.69 -0.26 8.01
C GLU A 112 -17.87 -1.19 8.28
N GLY A 113 -18.57 -0.97 9.38
CA GLY A 113 -19.60 -1.89 9.85
C GLY A 113 -19.03 -3.30 10.13
N GLY A 114 -19.56 -4.29 9.44
CA GLY A 114 -19.10 -5.69 9.53
C GLY A 114 -18.12 -6.10 8.43
N THR A 115 -17.58 -5.16 7.66
CA THR A 115 -16.70 -5.43 6.51
C THR A 115 -15.29 -4.89 6.77
N CYS A 116 -14.29 -5.73 6.48
CA CYS A 116 -12.90 -5.32 6.40
C CYS A 116 -12.54 -4.91 4.98
N TYR A 117 -11.71 -3.87 4.83
CA TYR A 117 -11.14 -3.43 3.56
C TYR A 117 -9.61 -3.36 3.68
N CYS A 118 -8.91 -3.90 2.69
CA CYS A 118 -7.48 -3.64 2.54
C CYS A 118 -7.32 -2.23 1.98
N THR A 119 -6.68 -1.35 2.75
CA THR A 119 -6.67 0.09 2.48
C THR A 119 -5.25 0.63 2.61
N VAL A 120 -4.88 1.58 1.76
CA VAL A 120 -3.70 2.44 1.95
C VAL A 120 -4.17 3.81 2.41
N LEU A 121 -3.49 4.34 3.42
CA LEU A 121 -3.72 5.65 4.02
C LEU A 121 -2.57 6.58 3.68
N PHE A 122 -2.87 7.84 3.39
CA PHE A 122 -1.90 8.88 3.09
C PHE A 122 -1.94 9.96 4.16
N PHE A 123 -0.83 10.21 4.81
CA PHE A 123 -0.68 11.26 5.83
C PHE A 123 0.30 12.31 5.35
N GLY A 124 -0.01 13.56 5.62
CA GLY A 124 0.84 14.71 5.31
C GLY A 124 1.71 15.16 6.48
N PRO A 125 2.75 15.94 6.20
CA PRO A 125 3.68 16.48 7.20
C PRO A 125 3.04 17.49 8.15
N ASN A 126 1.80 17.88 7.91
CA ASN A 126 0.98 18.73 8.77
C ASN A 126 0.03 17.94 9.69
N GLY A 127 0.14 16.61 9.74
CA GLY A 127 -0.70 15.77 10.58
C GLY A 127 -2.11 15.55 10.05
N GLN A 128 -2.31 15.68 8.74
CA GLN A 128 -3.62 15.42 8.12
C GLN A 128 -3.63 14.05 7.45
N LEU A 129 -4.76 13.35 7.58
CA LEU A 129 -5.12 12.26 6.70
C LEU A 129 -5.53 12.87 5.35
N LEU A 130 -4.65 12.77 4.35
CA LEU A 130 -4.83 13.38 3.03
C LEU A 130 -5.78 12.58 2.12
N GLY A 131 -5.97 11.30 2.42
CA GLY A 131 -6.85 10.41 1.68
C GLY A 131 -6.54 8.95 1.94
N LYS A 132 -7.31 8.10 1.26
CA LYS A 132 -7.15 6.64 1.31
C LYS A 132 -7.42 6.03 -0.06
N HIS A 133 -6.90 4.82 -0.27
CA HIS A 133 -7.28 3.95 -1.38
C HIS A 133 -7.66 2.58 -0.84
N ARG A 134 -8.90 2.15 -1.07
CA ARG A 134 -9.37 0.78 -0.80
C ARG A 134 -9.04 -0.12 -1.99
N LYS A 135 -8.45 -1.26 -1.75
CA LYS A 135 -8.12 -2.26 -2.79
C LYS A 135 -9.36 -2.59 -3.61
N LEU A 136 -9.31 -2.31 -4.93
CA LEU A 136 -10.45 -2.53 -5.83
C LEU A 136 -10.80 -4.00 -5.95
N MET A 137 -9.77 -4.87 -5.99
CA MET A 137 -9.94 -6.30 -6.20
C MET A 137 -9.02 -7.08 -5.25
N PRO A 138 -9.53 -7.55 -4.12
CA PRO A 138 -8.81 -8.51 -3.28
C PRO A 138 -8.46 -9.78 -4.07
N THR A 139 -7.31 -10.37 -3.79
CA THR A 139 -6.75 -11.49 -4.56
C THR A 139 -7.18 -12.84 -3.98
N ALA A 140 -7.69 -13.75 -4.82
CA ALA A 140 -8.03 -15.13 -4.43
C ALA A 140 -8.89 -15.20 -3.16
N LEU A 141 -8.41 -15.87 -2.08
CA LEU A 141 -9.14 -16.02 -0.82
C LEU A 141 -9.34 -14.69 -0.07
N GLU A 142 -8.56 -13.64 -0.35
CA GLU A 142 -8.80 -12.30 0.21
C GLU A 142 -10.24 -11.82 -0.05
N ARG A 143 -10.84 -12.21 -1.19
CA ARG A 143 -12.24 -11.87 -1.56
C ARG A 143 -13.28 -12.40 -0.58
N MET A 144 -12.92 -13.37 0.22
CA MET A 144 -13.85 -13.95 1.21
C MET A 144 -13.84 -13.18 2.53
N ILE A 145 -12.80 -12.37 2.76
CA ILE A 145 -12.59 -11.64 4.02
C ILE A 145 -12.55 -10.13 3.86
N TRP A 146 -12.27 -9.62 2.64
CA TRP A 146 -12.20 -8.19 2.34
C TRP A 146 -13.26 -7.77 1.32
N GLY A 147 -13.87 -6.63 1.57
CA GLY A 147 -14.73 -5.94 0.62
C GLY A 147 -13.93 -5.33 -0.53
N PHE A 148 -14.65 -5.04 -1.62
CA PHE A 148 -14.10 -4.36 -2.79
C PHE A 148 -14.12 -2.84 -2.58
N GLY A 149 -13.02 -2.18 -2.93
CA GLY A 149 -13.00 -0.73 -3.11
C GLY A 149 -13.73 -0.31 -4.38
N ASP A 150 -13.92 1.01 -4.52
CA ASP A 150 -14.47 1.61 -5.73
C ASP A 150 -13.57 2.74 -6.24
N GLY A 151 -13.94 3.34 -7.36
CA GLY A 151 -13.12 4.40 -7.98
C GLY A 151 -13.06 5.70 -7.18
N SER A 152 -13.93 5.92 -6.19
CA SER A 152 -13.93 7.14 -5.38
C SER A 152 -12.69 7.29 -4.51
N THR A 153 -11.97 6.18 -4.30
CA THR A 153 -10.75 6.14 -3.49
C THR A 153 -9.47 5.98 -4.32
N LEU A 154 -9.49 6.28 -5.62
CA LEU A 154 -8.29 6.36 -6.45
C LEU A 154 -7.49 7.63 -6.14
N THR A 155 -7.01 7.70 -4.90
CA THR A 155 -6.38 8.86 -4.32
C THR A 155 -4.98 9.09 -4.86
N VAL A 156 -4.71 10.34 -5.20
CA VAL A 156 -3.38 10.88 -5.48
C VAL A 156 -3.23 12.17 -4.69
N VAL A 157 -2.17 12.31 -3.94
CA VAL A 157 -1.92 13.47 -3.08
C VAL A 157 -0.80 14.35 -3.64
N ASP A 158 -0.97 15.65 -3.55
CA ASP A 158 0.05 16.61 -3.94
C ASP A 158 1.16 16.70 -2.89
N SER A 159 2.39 16.80 -3.34
CA SER A 159 3.56 17.05 -2.49
C SER A 159 4.55 17.95 -3.19
N PRO A 160 5.52 18.56 -2.47
CA PRO A 160 6.64 19.29 -3.09
C PRO A 160 7.54 18.41 -3.97
N TYR A 161 7.39 17.10 -3.87
CA TYR A 161 8.17 16.09 -4.58
C TYR A 161 7.43 15.51 -5.80
N GLY A 162 6.30 16.12 -6.17
CA GLY A 162 5.37 15.60 -7.16
C GLY A 162 4.22 14.82 -6.51
N LYS A 163 3.36 14.27 -7.34
CA LYS A 163 2.17 13.55 -6.88
C LYS A 163 2.52 12.17 -6.37
N ILE A 164 2.00 11.83 -5.18
CA ILE A 164 2.15 10.52 -4.54
C ILE A 164 0.84 9.75 -4.74
N GLY A 165 0.91 8.59 -5.35
CA GLY A 165 -0.23 7.69 -5.51
C GLY A 165 0.14 6.27 -5.10
N SER A 166 -0.88 5.45 -4.83
CA SER A 166 -0.66 4.06 -4.45
C SER A 166 -1.72 3.15 -5.03
N VAL A 167 -1.31 1.96 -5.47
CA VAL A 167 -2.17 0.81 -5.73
C VAL A 167 -1.59 -0.43 -5.05
N ILE A 168 -2.47 -1.35 -4.64
CA ILE A 168 -2.13 -2.39 -3.67
C ILE A 168 -1.90 -3.72 -4.38
N CYS A 169 -0.71 -4.30 -4.21
CA CYS A 169 -0.38 -5.67 -4.59
C CYS A 169 -0.74 -6.00 -6.06
N TRP A 170 -1.56 -7.00 -6.31
CA TRP A 170 -1.92 -7.43 -7.65
C TRP A 170 -2.81 -6.46 -8.44
N GLU A 171 -3.30 -5.40 -7.84
CA GLU A 171 -3.85 -4.27 -8.59
C GLU A 171 -2.83 -3.70 -9.59
N ASN A 172 -1.53 -3.85 -9.29
CA ASN A 172 -0.44 -3.50 -10.20
C ASN A 172 -0.44 -4.32 -11.50
N TYR A 173 -1.17 -5.43 -11.57
CA TYR A 173 -1.40 -6.19 -12.80
C TYR A 173 -2.63 -5.73 -13.59
N MET A 174 -3.39 -4.73 -13.12
CA MET A 174 -4.54 -4.16 -13.81
C MET A 174 -4.08 -3.00 -14.73
N PRO A 175 -3.97 -3.19 -16.07
CA PRO A 175 -3.43 -2.14 -16.96
C PRO A 175 -4.25 -0.85 -16.94
N MET A 176 -5.59 -0.96 -16.84
CA MET A 176 -6.49 0.19 -16.82
C MET A 176 -6.30 1.01 -15.53
N LEU A 177 -6.07 0.35 -14.39
CA LEU A 177 -5.82 1.05 -13.13
C LEU A 177 -4.49 1.78 -13.16
N ARG A 178 -3.42 1.13 -13.66
CA ARG A 178 -2.13 1.82 -13.85
C ARG A 178 -2.28 3.03 -14.76
N MET A 179 -2.98 2.89 -15.89
CA MET A 179 -3.23 4.00 -16.82
C MET A 179 -3.98 5.15 -16.15
N ALA A 180 -4.99 4.86 -15.30
CA ALA A 180 -5.70 5.89 -14.53
C ALA A 180 -4.75 6.64 -13.59
N MET A 181 -3.81 5.95 -12.94
CA MET A 181 -2.81 6.57 -12.05
C MET A 181 -1.79 7.40 -12.84
N TYR A 182 -1.33 6.92 -14.00
CA TYR A 182 -0.41 7.67 -14.87
C TYR A 182 -1.06 8.95 -15.40
N ALA A 183 -2.34 8.88 -15.77
CA ALA A 183 -3.11 10.06 -16.21
C ALA A 183 -3.28 11.11 -15.10
N LYS A 184 -3.22 10.70 -13.83
CA LYS A 184 -3.17 11.63 -12.67
C LYS A 184 -1.78 12.21 -12.43
N ASN A 185 -0.77 11.89 -13.26
CA ASN A 185 0.62 12.34 -13.16
C ASN A 185 1.31 11.91 -11.85
N VAL A 186 1.12 10.68 -11.43
CA VAL A 186 1.83 10.13 -10.26
C VAL A 186 3.34 10.14 -10.54
N ALA A 187 4.10 10.82 -9.68
CA ALA A 187 5.56 10.90 -9.70
C ALA A 187 6.21 9.84 -8.80
N LEU A 188 5.62 9.64 -7.62
CA LEU A 188 6.02 8.65 -6.63
C LEU A 188 4.90 7.61 -6.51
N TYR A 189 5.09 6.48 -7.18
CA TYR A 189 4.14 5.39 -7.26
C TYR A 189 4.44 4.38 -6.15
N CYS A 190 3.61 4.34 -5.11
CA CYS A 190 3.75 3.42 -3.99
C CYS A 190 3.03 2.10 -4.31
N ALA A 191 3.72 0.98 -4.18
CA ALA A 191 3.22 -0.35 -4.45
C ALA A 191 3.39 -1.27 -3.23
N PRO A 192 2.61 -1.05 -2.15
CA PRO A 192 2.57 -1.95 -1.01
C PRO A 192 2.03 -3.31 -1.45
N THR A 193 2.64 -4.39 -0.97
CA THR A 193 2.33 -5.73 -1.44
C THR A 193 2.53 -6.80 -0.37
N ALA A 194 1.89 -7.94 -0.57
CA ALA A 194 2.15 -9.22 0.09
C ALA A 194 2.77 -10.26 -0.87
N ASP A 195 3.12 -9.85 -2.09
CA ASP A 195 3.78 -10.70 -3.09
C ASP A 195 5.30 -10.62 -2.94
N ASP A 196 5.88 -11.71 -2.47
CA ASP A 196 7.31 -11.89 -2.23
C ASP A 196 8.01 -12.79 -3.28
N ARG A 197 7.35 -13.04 -4.43
CA ARG A 197 7.88 -13.90 -5.50
C ARG A 197 8.91 -13.15 -6.35
N ASP A 198 9.82 -13.93 -6.98
CA ASP A 198 10.87 -13.37 -7.85
C ASP A 198 10.30 -12.60 -9.06
N THR A 199 9.08 -12.93 -9.50
CA THR A 199 8.38 -12.26 -10.60
C THR A 199 7.86 -10.86 -10.24
N TRP A 200 7.86 -10.50 -8.95
CA TRP A 200 7.34 -9.20 -8.51
C TRP A 200 8.27 -8.04 -8.89
N LEU A 201 9.56 -8.15 -8.66
CA LEU A 201 10.52 -7.09 -9.00
C LEU A 201 10.51 -6.72 -10.49
N PRO A 202 10.58 -7.66 -11.45
CA PRO A 202 10.44 -7.33 -12.88
C PRO A 202 9.13 -6.61 -13.21
N SER A 203 8.03 -6.97 -12.55
CA SER A 203 6.76 -6.29 -12.74
C SER A 203 6.81 -4.83 -12.27
N MET A 204 7.45 -4.56 -11.14
CA MET A 204 7.62 -3.21 -10.62
C MET A 204 8.58 -2.35 -11.48
N GLN A 205 9.61 -2.97 -12.05
CA GLN A 205 10.46 -2.34 -13.04
C GLN A 205 9.67 -1.97 -14.31
N HIS A 206 8.77 -2.86 -14.76
CA HIS A 206 7.87 -2.57 -15.87
C HIS A 206 6.95 -1.38 -15.56
N VAL A 207 6.34 -1.34 -14.36
CA VAL A 207 5.49 -0.22 -13.93
C VAL A 207 6.26 1.11 -13.94
N ALA A 208 7.49 1.12 -13.48
CA ALA A 208 8.36 2.31 -13.51
C ALA A 208 8.66 2.76 -14.96
N LEU A 209 8.99 1.82 -15.84
CA LEU A 209 9.25 2.07 -17.26
C LEU A 209 7.99 2.53 -18.01
N GLU A 210 6.84 1.91 -17.75
CA GLU A 210 5.56 2.25 -18.38
C GLU A 210 5.08 3.64 -17.95
N GLY A 211 5.15 3.94 -16.64
CA GLY A 211 4.63 5.19 -16.08
C GLY A 211 5.64 6.34 -16.06
N ARG A 212 6.92 6.08 -16.33
CA ARG A 212 8.01 7.06 -16.15
C ARG A 212 7.93 7.74 -14.78
N CYS A 213 7.74 6.95 -13.74
CA CYS A 213 7.63 7.37 -12.35
C CYS A 213 8.57 6.55 -11.46
N PHE A 214 8.91 7.07 -10.29
CA PHE A 214 9.58 6.26 -9.27
C PHE A 214 8.59 5.26 -8.69
N VAL A 215 9.02 4.00 -8.51
CA VAL A 215 8.22 2.97 -7.84
C VAL A 215 8.87 2.63 -6.51
N ILE A 216 8.06 2.69 -5.44
CA ILE A 216 8.44 2.32 -4.08
C ILE A 216 7.60 1.12 -3.71
N SER A 217 8.15 -0.08 -3.91
CA SER A 217 7.47 -1.34 -3.59
C SER A 217 7.89 -1.84 -2.22
N VAL A 218 6.91 -2.15 -1.37
CA VAL A 218 7.16 -2.52 0.02
C VAL A 218 6.38 -3.78 0.39
N CYS A 219 7.11 -4.79 0.85
CA CYS A 219 6.57 -6.06 1.30
C CYS A 219 6.95 -6.31 2.76
N GLN A 220 6.12 -7.02 3.51
CA GLN A 220 6.43 -7.42 4.89
C GLN A 220 7.50 -8.52 4.90
N PHE A 221 8.20 -8.67 6.02
CA PHE A 221 8.98 -9.86 6.34
C PHE A 221 8.33 -10.51 7.56
N ILE A 222 7.68 -11.66 7.36
CA ILE A 222 6.83 -12.29 8.39
C ILE A 222 7.30 -13.71 8.67
N ARG A 223 7.44 -14.04 9.97
CA ARG A 223 7.62 -15.41 10.47
C ARG A 223 6.30 -15.95 11.03
N ARG A 224 6.20 -17.28 11.07
CA ARG A 224 5.03 -17.94 11.66
C ARG A 224 4.84 -17.59 13.16
N SER A 225 5.94 -17.44 13.89
CA SER A 225 5.94 -17.05 15.32
C SER A 225 5.31 -15.70 15.63
N GLU A 226 5.12 -14.85 14.62
CA GLU A 226 4.51 -13.52 14.80
C GLU A 226 2.99 -13.57 14.85
N PHE A 227 2.39 -14.69 14.44
CA PHE A 227 0.95 -14.89 14.56
C PHE A 227 0.57 -15.40 15.94
N PRO A 228 -0.54 -14.90 16.52
CA PRO A 228 -1.01 -15.36 17.81
C PRO A 228 -1.40 -16.86 17.75
N PRO A 229 -1.20 -17.62 18.84
CA PRO A 229 -1.51 -19.05 18.86
C PRO A 229 -3.00 -19.36 18.76
N THR A 230 -3.86 -18.34 18.87
CA THR A 230 -5.32 -18.46 18.76
C THR A 230 -5.82 -18.61 17.33
N VAL A 231 -4.96 -18.38 16.31
CA VAL A 231 -5.33 -18.50 14.90
C VAL A 231 -4.59 -19.64 14.21
N ARG A 232 -5.26 -20.28 13.27
CA ARG A 232 -4.76 -21.45 12.54
C ARG A 232 -4.01 -21.01 11.29
N VAL A 233 -2.68 -20.93 11.39
CA VAL A 233 -1.81 -20.67 10.23
C VAL A 233 -1.46 -22.01 9.57
N SER A 234 -1.86 -22.19 8.32
CA SER A 234 -1.67 -23.43 7.55
C SER A 234 -0.33 -23.50 6.81
N LEU A 235 0.47 -22.43 6.87
CA LEU A 235 1.78 -22.36 6.23
C LEU A 235 2.91 -22.44 7.26
N GLY A 236 4.02 -23.06 6.85
CA GLY A 236 5.21 -23.21 7.68
C GLY A 236 5.11 -24.33 8.72
N ASP A 237 6.18 -25.10 8.86
CA ASP A 237 6.23 -26.29 9.71
C ASP A 237 6.76 -26.01 11.12
N SER A 238 7.30 -24.81 11.34
CA SER A 238 7.88 -24.39 12.62
C SER A 238 7.62 -22.90 12.90
N PRO A 239 7.75 -22.45 14.16
CA PRO A 239 7.66 -21.03 14.50
C PRO A 239 8.63 -20.15 13.70
N GLU A 240 9.79 -20.68 13.33
CA GLU A 240 10.85 -19.95 12.60
C GLU A 240 10.60 -19.88 11.09
N SER A 241 9.62 -20.61 10.58
CA SER A 241 9.29 -20.61 9.15
C SER A 241 8.96 -19.19 8.66
N ILE A 242 9.67 -18.77 7.60
CA ILE A 242 9.38 -17.49 6.93
C ILE A 242 8.14 -17.67 6.06
N LEU A 243 7.09 -16.92 6.36
CA LEU A 243 5.83 -16.94 5.61
C LEU A 243 5.80 -15.88 4.52
N MET A 244 6.56 -14.80 4.70
CA MET A 244 6.74 -13.73 3.73
C MET A 244 8.18 -13.21 3.86
N ARG A 245 8.93 -13.26 2.78
CA ARG A 245 10.40 -13.03 2.80
C ARG A 245 10.83 -11.61 2.43
N GLY A 246 9.88 -10.66 2.29
CA GLY A 246 10.22 -9.29 1.92
C GLY A 246 10.32 -9.10 0.40
N GLY A 247 11.43 -8.54 -0.06
CA GLY A 247 11.66 -8.19 -1.46
C GLY A 247 11.33 -6.74 -1.79
N SER A 248 11.26 -5.87 -0.77
CA SER A 248 11.03 -4.43 -0.98
C SER A 248 12.13 -3.80 -1.82
N ALA A 249 11.74 -2.90 -2.73
CA ALA A 249 12.66 -2.22 -3.63
C ALA A 249 12.20 -0.80 -3.97
N ILE A 250 13.17 0.06 -4.30
CA ILE A 250 12.95 1.41 -4.82
C ILE A 250 13.54 1.46 -6.22
N ILE A 251 12.75 1.92 -7.21
CA ILE A 251 13.06 1.80 -8.63
C ILE A 251 12.90 3.18 -9.29
N SER A 252 13.86 3.55 -10.16
CA SER A 252 13.85 4.80 -10.92
C SER A 252 12.90 4.75 -12.13
N PRO A 253 12.51 5.90 -12.71
CA PRO A 253 11.65 5.97 -13.90
C PRO A 253 12.16 5.19 -15.12
N LEU A 254 13.46 4.89 -15.16
CA LEU A 254 14.10 4.11 -16.23
C LEU A 254 14.37 2.65 -15.82
N GLY A 255 13.66 2.15 -14.77
CA GLY A 255 13.70 0.76 -14.36
C GLY A 255 14.94 0.33 -13.56
N LYS A 256 15.85 1.26 -13.22
CA LYS A 256 17.02 0.97 -12.39
C LYS A 256 16.59 0.76 -10.93
N VAL A 257 17.01 -0.35 -10.32
CA VAL A 257 16.83 -0.56 -8.88
C VAL A 257 17.82 0.33 -8.13
N LEU A 258 17.29 1.23 -7.30
CA LEU A 258 18.07 2.18 -6.50
C LEU A 258 18.37 1.63 -5.10
N ALA A 259 17.45 0.82 -4.54
CA ALA A 259 17.64 0.12 -3.27
C ALA A 259 16.85 -1.20 -3.29
N GLY A 260 17.36 -2.24 -2.64
CA GLY A 260 16.79 -3.60 -2.63
C GLY A 260 17.11 -4.40 -3.90
N PRO A 261 16.40 -5.55 -4.16
CA PRO A 261 15.44 -6.16 -3.24
C PRO A 261 16.11 -6.70 -1.98
N ASN A 262 15.41 -6.65 -0.84
CA ASN A 262 15.90 -7.24 0.40
C ASN A 262 15.06 -8.48 0.78
N PHE A 263 15.71 -9.62 0.96
CA PHE A 263 15.11 -10.90 1.35
C PHE A 263 15.67 -11.43 2.69
N GLU A 264 16.49 -10.64 3.38
CA GLU A 264 17.26 -11.14 4.54
C GLU A 264 16.54 -10.88 5.87
N GLY A 265 15.58 -9.95 5.92
CA GLY A 265 14.88 -9.62 7.15
C GLY A 265 14.21 -8.26 7.13
N GLU A 266 13.84 -7.78 8.30
CA GLU A 266 13.33 -6.41 8.48
C GLU A 266 14.42 -5.38 8.15
N ALA A 267 14.06 -4.34 7.41
CA ALA A 267 14.95 -3.26 7.04
C ALA A 267 14.19 -1.99 6.64
N ILE A 268 14.81 -0.85 6.85
CA ILE A 268 14.39 0.42 6.23
C ILE A 268 15.34 0.69 5.07
N LEU A 269 14.88 0.45 3.85
CA LEU A 269 15.60 0.76 2.62
C LEU A 269 15.40 2.25 2.30
N THR A 270 16.47 2.96 1.94
CA THR A 270 16.39 4.37 1.57
C THR A 270 17.07 4.61 0.22
N ALA A 271 16.53 5.57 -0.54
CA ALA A 271 17.17 6.06 -1.76
C ALA A 271 16.93 7.56 -1.91
N ASP A 272 17.90 8.25 -2.53
CA ASP A 272 17.75 9.61 -2.98
C ASP A 272 17.25 9.61 -4.43
N LEU A 273 16.10 10.23 -4.66
CA LEU A 273 15.44 10.29 -5.96
C LEU A 273 15.73 11.64 -6.61
N ASP A 274 16.41 11.65 -7.77
CA ASP A 274 16.51 12.84 -8.61
C ASP A 274 15.21 12.99 -9.43
N LEU A 275 14.33 13.86 -8.99
CA LEU A 275 13.01 14.08 -9.59
C LEU A 275 13.09 14.52 -11.06
N ASN A 276 14.24 15.05 -11.50
CA ASN A 276 14.47 15.40 -12.91
C ASN A 276 14.53 14.16 -13.81
N GLU A 277 14.75 12.95 -13.25
CA GLU A 277 14.72 11.70 -14.03
C GLU A 277 13.34 11.45 -14.65
N ILE A 278 12.27 11.93 -14.03
CA ILE A 278 10.91 11.83 -14.58
C ILE A 278 10.82 12.56 -15.91
N GLY A 279 11.27 13.82 -15.95
CA GLY A 279 11.27 14.62 -17.17
C GLY A 279 12.20 14.04 -18.26
N ARG A 280 13.37 13.52 -17.85
CA ARG A 280 14.29 12.85 -18.79
C ARG A 280 13.67 11.58 -19.36
N GLY A 281 12.99 10.78 -18.51
CA GLY A 281 12.32 9.56 -18.95
C GLY A 281 11.10 9.83 -19.82
N LYS A 282 10.37 10.92 -19.57
CA LYS A 282 9.20 11.31 -20.39
C LYS A 282 9.58 11.91 -21.75
N PHE A 283 10.85 12.15 -22.01
CA PHE A 283 11.31 12.67 -23.31
C PHE A 283 10.97 11.72 -24.47
N ASP A 284 11.20 10.43 -24.28
CA ASP A 284 10.99 9.40 -25.30
C ASP A 284 9.66 8.64 -25.13
N PHE A 285 9.08 8.64 -23.93
CA PHE A 285 7.84 7.91 -23.66
C PHE A 285 7.04 8.55 -22.53
N ASP A 286 5.87 9.10 -22.85
CA ASP A 286 4.86 9.53 -21.88
C ASP A 286 3.52 8.88 -22.24
N VAL A 287 3.18 7.78 -21.57
CA VAL A 287 2.00 6.95 -21.89
C VAL A 287 0.68 7.71 -21.77
N ALA A 288 0.60 8.69 -20.88
CA ALA A 288 -0.57 9.54 -20.69
C ALA A 288 -0.47 10.87 -21.50
N GLY A 289 0.69 11.17 -22.07
CA GLY A 289 0.98 12.35 -22.86
C GLY A 289 1.12 12.05 -24.36
N HIS A 290 2.31 12.35 -24.92
CA HIS A 290 2.54 12.27 -26.38
C HIS A 290 2.52 10.84 -26.94
N TYR A 291 2.52 9.79 -26.10
CA TYR A 291 2.34 8.41 -26.55
C TYR A 291 0.89 7.95 -26.49
N SER A 292 -0.03 8.74 -25.92
CA SER A 292 -1.45 8.45 -25.91
C SER A 292 -2.09 8.66 -27.29
N ARG A 293 -3.11 7.88 -27.59
CA ARG A 293 -3.91 7.97 -28.84
C ARG A 293 -5.40 8.08 -28.49
N PRO A 294 -5.85 9.25 -27.94
CA PRO A 294 -7.23 9.44 -27.52
C PRO A 294 -8.25 9.38 -28.67
N ASP A 295 -7.76 9.47 -29.90
CA ASP A 295 -8.53 9.22 -31.13
C ASP A 295 -8.83 7.73 -31.37
N VAL A 296 -8.06 6.82 -30.72
CA VAL A 296 -8.19 5.35 -30.84
C VAL A 296 -8.68 4.72 -29.56
N PHE A 297 -8.11 5.12 -28.41
CA PHE A 297 -8.37 4.52 -27.09
C PHE A 297 -8.77 5.59 -26.07
N GLN A 298 -9.87 5.34 -25.37
CA GLN A 298 -10.32 6.17 -24.25
C GLN A 298 -10.60 5.29 -23.04
N LEU A 299 -9.97 5.62 -21.91
CA LEU A 299 -10.26 5.02 -20.61
C LEU A 299 -11.25 5.91 -19.87
N ILE A 300 -12.41 5.38 -19.55
CA ILE A 300 -13.42 6.03 -18.72
C ILE A 300 -13.31 5.45 -17.32
N VAL A 301 -13.07 6.30 -16.32
CA VAL A 301 -12.97 5.92 -14.90
C VAL A 301 -14.17 6.46 -14.16
N ASN A 302 -14.91 5.59 -13.48
CA ASN A 302 -15.99 6.01 -12.59
C ASN A 302 -15.41 6.28 -11.18
N GLU A 303 -15.30 7.55 -10.82
CA GLU A 303 -14.81 7.98 -9.49
C GLU A 303 -15.96 8.35 -8.52
N ALA A 304 -17.21 8.03 -8.88
CA ALA A 304 -18.32 8.21 -7.95
C ALA A 304 -18.32 7.10 -6.89
N PRO A 305 -18.63 7.41 -5.61
CA PRO A 305 -18.77 6.40 -4.57
C PRO A 305 -19.96 5.48 -4.88
N MET A 306 -19.73 4.17 -4.69
CA MET A 306 -20.72 3.13 -4.94
C MET A 306 -21.39 2.70 -3.63
N SER A 307 -22.49 3.36 -3.29
CA SER A 307 -23.27 3.01 -2.09
C SER A 307 -24.25 1.86 -2.36
N ALA A 308 -24.32 0.90 -1.45
CA ALA A 308 -25.32 -0.19 -1.50
C ALA A 308 -26.76 0.32 -1.40
N VAL A 309 -26.96 1.48 -0.75
CA VAL A 309 -28.27 2.11 -0.56
C VAL A 309 -28.18 3.59 -0.91
N VAL A 310 -29.01 4.02 -1.83
CA VAL A 310 -29.20 5.43 -2.16
C VAL A 310 -30.60 5.85 -1.71
N THR A 311 -30.69 6.68 -0.67
CA THR A 311 -31.97 7.22 -0.21
C THR A 311 -32.32 8.46 -1.02
N ARG A 312 -33.41 8.41 -1.79
CA ARG A 312 -33.99 9.58 -2.44
C ARG A 312 -35.09 10.13 -1.52
N LYS A 313 -34.95 11.38 -1.06
CA LYS A 313 -36.07 12.08 -0.45
C LYS A 313 -36.98 12.54 -1.60
N SER A 314 -38.31 12.29 -1.52
CA SER A 314 -39.27 12.91 -2.40
C SER A 314 -39.20 14.45 -2.18
N GLU A 315 -39.05 15.18 -3.26
CA GLU A 315 -39.23 16.65 -3.25
C GLU A 315 -40.63 17.01 -2.82
#